data_f73c87be0bf17411515f43f6bac2f35f
#
_entry.id   f73c87be0bf17411515f43f6bac2f35f
#
_cell.length_a   1.000
_cell.length_b   1.000
_cell.length_c   1.000
_cell.angle_alpha   90.00
_cell.angle_beta   90.00
_cell.angle_gamma   90.00
#
_symmetry.space_group_name_H-M   'P 1'
#
loop_
_entity.id
_entity.type
_entity.pdbx_description
1 polymer ?
#
loop_
_entity_poly.entity_id
_entity_poly.type
_entity_poly.pdbx_seq_one_letter_code
_entity_poly.pdbx_strand_id
1 'polypeptide(L)'
;MATMKSRFYLSDTLVILAILASLTACRPEGILSRSQLEDVLVDIHAAEGVLEEAGLAYGHDEAQRGYYKVVLLKHNITQEQFDSTLVWYTARPQIFDKVYPRVHQRLTERLDAFNQECDLLTEQEMRLRELASAEQMHDSMVVHLQQSLPQEAMLLPKIENPLLRPLHPDTCRVDTTSKQDTLTEQSFFIRSCVLLRSE
;
A
#
# COMPACT_ATOMS: atom_id res chain seq x y z
N MET A 1 -57.21 -24.21 -17.36
CA MET A 1 -56.61 -23.31 -18.37
C MET A 1 -55.40 -22.51 -17.88
N ALA A 2 -55.16 -22.39 -16.56
CA ALA A 2 -54.02 -21.58 -16.01
C ALA A 2 -52.63 -22.26 -16.10
N THR A 3 -52.55 -23.57 -16.06
CA THR A 3 -51.29 -24.34 -16.04
C THR A 3 -50.59 -24.41 -17.40
N MET A 4 -51.26 -24.15 -18.49
CA MET A 4 -50.67 -24.17 -19.82
C MET A 4 -49.90 -22.88 -20.12
N LYS A 5 -50.35 -21.71 -19.64
CA LYS A 5 -49.65 -20.42 -19.82
C LYS A 5 -48.32 -20.37 -19.07
N SER A 6 -48.21 -20.93 -17.87
CA SER A 6 -46.98 -20.89 -17.08
C SER A 6 -45.82 -21.69 -17.71
N ARG A 7 -46.12 -22.73 -18.45
CA ARG A 7 -45.09 -23.55 -19.13
C ARG A 7 -44.48 -22.83 -20.35
N PHE A 8 -45.24 -22.00 -21.03
CA PHE A 8 -44.73 -21.18 -22.13
C PHE A 8 -43.78 -20.08 -21.62
N TYR A 9 -44.12 -19.38 -20.53
CA TYR A 9 -43.23 -18.36 -19.94
C TYR A 9 -41.94 -18.96 -19.39
N LEU A 10 -41.97 -20.16 -18.82
CA LEU A 10 -40.75 -20.87 -18.37
C LEU A 10 -39.83 -21.23 -19.52
N SER A 11 -40.42 -21.66 -20.64
CA SER A 11 -39.65 -21.99 -21.88
C SER A 11 -38.99 -20.73 -22.44
N ASP A 12 -39.73 -19.63 -22.53
CA ASP A 12 -39.22 -18.37 -23.09
C ASP A 12 -38.13 -17.75 -22.21
N THR A 13 -38.28 -17.81 -20.87
CA THR A 13 -37.24 -17.35 -19.93
C THR A 13 -35.96 -18.18 -20.00
N LEU A 14 -36.08 -19.51 -20.19
CA LEU A 14 -34.90 -20.37 -20.38
C LEU A 14 -34.18 -20.09 -21.70
N VAL A 15 -34.93 -19.83 -22.77
CA VAL A 15 -34.35 -19.46 -24.09
C VAL A 15 -33.64 -18.10 -23.99
N ILE A 16 -34.24 -17.11 -23.35
CA ILE A 16 -33.62 -15.78 -23.13
C ILE A 16 -32.35 -15.92 -22.27
N LEU A 17 -32.39 -16.73 -21.21
CA LEU A 17 -31.24 -17.00 -20.36
C LEU A 17 -30.10 -17.68 -21.11
N ALA A 18 -30.44 -18.66 -22.01
CA ALA A 18 -29.47 -19.35 -22.86
C ALA A 18 -28.84 -18.39 -23.90
N ILE A 19 -29.62 -17.46 -24.47
CA ILE A 19 -29.13 -16.45 -25.40
C ILE A 19 -28.22 -15.46 -24.67
N LEU A 20 -28.58 -14.99 -23.45
CA LEU A 20 -27.77 -14.15 -22.63
C LEU A 20 -26.45 -14.83 -22.22
N ALA A 21 -26.48 -16.11 -21.88
CA ALA A 21 -25.28 -16.91 -21.57
C ALA A 21 -24.37 -17.09 -22.79
N SER A 22 -24.92 -17.20 -24.00
CA SER A 22 -24.13 -17.34 -25.23
C SER A 22 -23.47 -16.01 -25.65
N LEU A 23 -24.02 -14.86 -25.29
CA LEU A 23 -23.43 -13.52 -25.56
C LEU A 23 -22.21 -13.22 -24.70
N THR A 24 -22.02 -13.87 -23.55
CA THR A 24 -20.82 -13.72 -22.71
C THR A 24 -19.62 -14.56 -23.18
N ALA A 25 -19.81 -15.46 -24.17
CA ALA A 25 -18.82 -16.44 -24.62
C ALA A 25 -17.90 -15.97 -25.76
N CYS A 26 -17.78 -14.67 -26.02
CA CYS A 26 -16.97 -14.15 -27.15
C CYS A 26 -15.45 -14.08 -26.90
N ARG A 27 -14.95 -14.65 -25.81
CA ARG A 27 -13.51 -14.67 -25.54
C ARG A 27 -12.96 -16.11 -25.63
N PRO A 28 -11.85 -16.35 -26.34
CA PRO A 28 -11.21 -17.67 -26.40
C PRO A 28 -10.78 -18.12 -25.00
N GLU A 29 -10.80 -19.41 -24.77
CA GLU A 29 -10.26 -20.04 -23.58
C GLU A 29 -8.76 -19.66 -23.44
N GLY A 30 -8.31 -19.35 -22.23
CA GLY A 30 -6.92 -18.97 -21.97
C GLY A 30 -6.61 -17.48 -22.09
N ILE A 31 -7.48 -16.66 -22.68
CA ILE A 31 -7.30 -15.20 -22.74
C ILE A 31 -7.83 -14.54 -21.47
N LEU A 32 -7.06 -13.62 -20.86
CA LEU A 32 -7.47 -12.90 -19.65
C LEU A 32 -8.67 -11.99 -19.92
N SER A 33 -9.55 -11.86 -18.93
CA SER A 33 -10.60 -10.84 -18.97
C SER A 33 -9.99 -9.45 -18.96
N ARG A 34 -10.75 -8.46 -19.38
CA ARG A 34 -10.30 -7.09 -19.34
C ARG A 34 -9.89 -6.66 -17.93
N SER A 35 -10.69 -6.99 -16.92
CA SER A 35 -10.35 -6.66 -15.52
C SER A 35 -9.07 -7.37 -15.06
N GLN A 36 -8.89 -8.66 -15.40
CA GLN A 36 -7.66 -9.38 -15.08
C GLN A 36 -6.44 -8.78 -15.79
N LEU A 37 -6.57 -8.40 -17.05
CA LEU A 37 -5.49 -7.73 -17.78
C LEU A 37 -5.16 -6.37 -17.16
N GLU A 38 -6.17 -5.57 -16.79
CA GLU A 38 -5.99 -4.30 -16.09
C GLU A 38 -5.23 -4.52 -14.76
N ASP A 39 -5.60 -5.54 -13.97
CA ASP A 39 -4.93 -5.88 -12.71
C ASP A 39 -3.43 -6.21 -12.91
N VAL A 40 -3.16 -7.05 -13.90
CA VAL A 40 -1.79 -7.47 -14.24
C VAL A 40 -0.96 -6.29 -14.74
N LEU A 41 -1.51 -5.46 -15.63
CA LEU A 41 -0.81 -4.31 -16.18
C LEU A 41 -0.49 -3.26 -15.10
N VAL A 42 -1.41 -3.03 -14.15
CA VAL A 42 -1.14 -2.13 -13.01
C VAL A 42 0.06 -2.63 -12.19
N ASP A 43 0.13 -3.93 -11.92
CA ASP A 43 1.24 -4.48 -11.14
C ASP A 43 2.55 -4.55 -11.95
N ILE A 44 2.49 -4.76 -13.28
CA ILE A 44 3.65 -4.69 -14.16
C ILE A 44 4.22 -3.28 -14.18
N HIS A 45 3.39 -2.24 -14.42
CA HIS A 45 3.88 -0.85 -14.43
C HIS A 45 4.40 -0.40 -13.07
N ALA A 46 3.79 -0.86 -11.97
CA ALA A 46 4.34 -0.61 -10.65
C ALA A 46 5.73 -1.25 -10.46
N ALA A 47 5.92 -2.48 -10.96
CA ALA A 47 7.22 -3.16 -10.93
C ALA A 47 8.25 -2.47 -11.83
N GLU A 48 7.85 -1.98 -13.00
CA GLU A 48 8.70 -1.18 -13.90
C GLU A 48 9.19 0.10 -13.22
N GLY A 49 8.32 0.82 -12.51
CA GLY A 49 8.71 1.99 -11.74
C GLY A 49 9.75 1.67 -10.65
N VAL A 50 9.60 0.54 -9.94
CA VAL A 50 10.59 0.09 -8.95
C VAL A 50 11.94 -0.24 -9.61
N LEU A 51 11.92 -0.88 -10.78
CA LEU A 51 13.14 -1.20 -11.52
C LEU A 51 13.84 0.06 -12.03
N GLU A 52 13.08 1.05 -12.48
CA GLU A 52 13.62 2.33 -12.95
C GLU A 52 14.31 3.08 -11.81
N GLU A 53 13.66 3.20 -10.65
CA GLU A 53 14.22 3.82 -9.45
C GLU A 53 15.48 3.09 -8.95
N ALA A 54 15.48 1.76 -9.03
CA ALA A 54 16.65 0.95 -8.66
C ALA A 54 17.80 1.01 -9.68
N GLY A 55 17.64 1.72 -10.82
CA GLY A 55 18.61 1.75 -11.91
C GLY A 55 18.72 0.44 -12.68
N LEU A 56 17.74 -0.44 -12.55
CA LEU A 56 17.72 -1.79 -13.15
C LEU A 56 16.82 -1.87 -14.40
N ALA A 57 16.27 -0.74 -14.85
CA ALA A 57 15.39 -0.68 -16.01
C ALA A 57 16.09 -0.99 -17.33
N TYR A 58 17.39 -0.71 -17.42
CA TYR A 58 18.16 -0.91 -18.65
C TYR A 58 19.38 -1.80 -18.40
N GLY A 59 19.58 -2.80 -19.29
CA GLY A 59 20.75 -3.68 -19.24
C GLY A 59 20.69 -4.78 -18.18
N HIS A 60 19.57 -4.93 -17.47
CA HIS A 60 19.37 -5.93 -16.42
C HIS A 60 18.21 -6.87 -16.74
N ASP A 61 18.23 -7.49 -17.93
CA ASP A 61 17.15 -8.36 -18.43
C ASP A 61 16.77 -9.50 -17.48
N GLU A 62 17.69 -9.98 -16.67
CA GLU A 62 17.42 -11.05 -15.71
C GLU A 62 16.60 -10.54 -14.53
N ALA A 63 16.90 -9.35 -14.02
CA ALA A 63 16.13 -8.69 -12.98
C ALA A 63 14.69 -8.41 -13.46
N GLN A 64 14.56 -7.81 -14.66
CA GLN A 64 13.25 -7.54 -15.25
C GLN A 64 12.41 -8.81 -15.39
N ARG A 65 13.00 -9.89 -15.97
CA ARG A 65 12.30 -11.19 -16.07
C ARG A 65 11.90 -11.75 -14.71
N GLY A 66 12.74 -11.56 -13.70
CA GLY A 66 12.43 -11.96 -12.31
C GLY A 66 11.19 -11.26 -11.79
N TYR A 67 11.11 -9.93 -11.93
CA TYR A 67 9.95 -9.14 -11.49
C TYR A 67 8.68 -9.50 -12.26
N TYR A 68 8.73 -9.61 -13.58
CA TYR A 68 7.57 -10.02 -14.37
C TYR A 68 7.06 -11.41 -13.97
N LYS A 69 7.96 -12.35 -13.74
CA LYS A 69 7.59 -13.68 -13.25
C LYS A 69 6.86 -13.62 -11.91
N VAL A 70 7.32 -12.79 -10.97
CA VAL A 70 6.66 -12.60 -9.66
C VAL A 70 5.26 -12.03 -9.84
N VAL A 71 5.09 -11.01 -10.70
CA VAL A 71 3.78 -10.42 -11.00
C VAL A 71 2.84 -11.47 -11.60
N LEU A 72 3.30 -12.23 -12.60
CA LEU A 72 2.48 -13.26 -13.23
C LEU A 72 2.07 -14.36 -12.23
N LEU A 73 2.98 -14.79 -11.36
CA LEU A 73 2.69 -15.75 -10.29
C LEU A 73 1.65 -15.21 -9.29
N LYS A 74 1.73 -13.93 -8.92
CA LYS A 74 0.73 -13.27 -8.05
C LYS A 74 -0.68 -13.38 -8.61
N HIS A 75 -0.82 -13.29 -9.93
CA HIS A 75 -2.10 -13.37 -10.63
C HIS A 75 -2.48 -14.79 -11.07
N ASN A 76 -1.67 -15.80 -10.73
CA ASN A 76 -1.85 -17.21 -11.14
C ASN A 76 -1.99 -17.38 -12.65
N ILE A 77 -1.17 -16.67 -13.43
CA ILE A 77 -1.14 -16.75 -14.89
C ILE A 77 0.25 -17.17 -15.36
N THR A 78 0.28 -17.86 -16.52
CA THR A 78 1.54 -18.21 -17.17
C THR A 78 2.00 -17.13 -18.13
N GLN A 79 3.28 -17.14 -18.49
CA GLN A 79 3.84 -16.24 -19.50
C GLN A 79 3.10 -16.39 -20.84
N GLU A 80 2.89 -17.64 -21.28
CA GLU A 80 2.22 -17.93 -22.54
C GLU A 80 0.78 -17.40 -22.56
N GLN A 81 0.08 -17.49 -21.42
CA GLN A 81 -1.26 -16.95 -21.28
C GLN A 81 -1.26 -15.42 -21.36
N PHE A 82 -0.30 -14.78 -20.73
CA PHE A 82 -0.14 -13.32 -20.78
C PHE A 82 0.18 -12.87 -22.22
N ASP A 83 1.17 -13.49 -22.87
CA ASP A 83 1.58 -13.17 -24.23
C ASP A 83 0.43 -13.36 -25.23
N SER A 84 -0.28 -14.48 -25.13
CA SER A 84 -1.47 -14.76 -25.95
C SER A 84 -2.56 -13.71 -25.74
N THR A 85 -2.73 -13.26 -24.49
CA THR A 85 -3.67 -12.19 -24.13
C THR A 85 -3.27 -10.87 -24.78
N LEU A 86 -2.02 -10.47 -24.68
CA LEU A 86 -1.53 -9.25 -25.33
C LEU A 86 -1.74 -9.28 -26.84
N VAL A 87 -1.37 -10.40 -27.50
CA VAL A 87 -1.60 -10.57 -28.94
C VAL A 87 -3.10 -10.47 -29.28
N TRP A 88 -3.97 -11.05 -28.46
CA TRP A 88 -5.42 -11.00 -28.70
C TRP A 88 -5.98 -9.58 -28.58
N TYR A 89 -5.54 -8.82 -27.55
CA TYR A 89 -6.00 -7.43 -27.32
C TYR A 89 -5.40 -6.46 -28.33
N THR A 90 -4.11 -6.58 -28.68
CA THR A 90 -3.46 -5.71 -29.68
C THR A 90 -4.06 -5.86 -31.07
N ALA A 91 -4.56 -7.04 -31.42
CA ALA A 91 -5.34 -7.25 -32.63
C ALA A 91 -6.74 -6.57 -32.62
N ARG A 92 -7.14 -5.99 -31.48
CA ARG A 92 -8.48 -5.38 -31.28
C ARG A 92 -8.37 -4.01 -30.60
N PRO A 93 -7.86 -3.00 -31.29
CA PRO A 93 -7.55 -1.69 -30.70
C PRO A 93 -8.77 -1.06 -30.03
N GLN A 94 -9.97 -1.21 -30.56
CA GLN A 94 -11.19 -0.68 -29.97
C GLN A 94 -11.52 -1.22 -28.57
N ILE A 95 -11.05 -2.42 -28.23
CA ILE A 95 -11.18 -3.04 -26.92
C ILE A 95 -9.99 -2.64 -26.05
N PHE A 96 -8.78 -2.65 -26.62
CA PHE A 96 -7.54 -2.37 -25.93
C PHE A 96 -7.45 -0.90 -25.47
N ASP A 97 -7.92 0.04 -26.29
CA ASP A 97 -7.97 1.46 -25.94
C ASP A 97 -8.80 1.76 -24.68
N LYS A 98 -9.66 0.83 -24.27
CA LYS A 98 -10.43 0.97 -23.03
C LYS A 98 -9.69 0.43 -21.79
N VAL A 99 -8.61 -0.31 -21.95
CA VAL A 99 -7.81 -0.90 -20.87
C VAL A 99 -6.91 0.17 -20.24
N TYR A 100 -6.12 0.86 -21.05
CA TYR A 100 -5.12 1.81 -20.57
C TYR A 100 -5.65 2.98 -19.72
N PRO A 101 -6.78 3.62 -20.04
CA PRO A 101 -7.35 4.67 -19.17
C PRO A 101 -7.65 4.17 -17.75
N ARG A 102 -8.09 2.90 -17.64
CA ARG A 102 -8.36 2.28 -16.34
C ARG A 102 -7.09 1.93 -15.59
N VAL A 103 -6.09 1.40 -16.30
CA VAL A 103 -4.76 1.15 -15.72
C VAL A 103 -4.16 2.44 -15.20
N HIS A 104 -4.15 3.51 -16.00
CA HIS A 104 -3.66 4.82 -15.61
C HIS A 104 -4.40 5.38 -14.39
N GLN A 105 -5.74 5.34 -14.41
CA GLN A 105 -6.54 5.78 -13.27
C GLN A 105 -6.14 5.05 -11.98
N ARG A 106 -6.01 3.71 -12.03
CA ARG A 106 -5.67 2.90 -10.86
C ARG A 106 -4.24 3.12 -10.37
N LEU A 107 -3.29 3.39 -11.28
CA LEU A 107 -1.92 3.78 -10.91
C LEU A 107 -1.91 5.14 -10.21
N THR A 108 -2.68 6.11 -10.72
CA THR A 108 -2.82 7.42 -10.09
C THR A 108 -3.44 7.30 -8.70
N GLU A 109 -4.52 6.53 -8.55
CA GLU A 109 -5.16 6.29 -7.24
C GLU A 109 -4.18 5.63 -6.24
N ARG A 110 -3.33 4.68 -6.69
CA ARG A 110 -2.29 4.08 -5.85
C ARG A 110 -1.21 5.08 -5.46
N LEU A 111 -0.78 5.91 -6.39
CA LEU A 111 0.22 6.96 -6.15
C LEU A 111 -0.30 7.98 -5.13
N ASP A 112 -1.55 8.42 -5.29
CA ASP A 112 -2.19 9.37 -4.36
C ASP A 112 -2.30 8.77 -2.95
N ALA A 113 -2.70 7.49 -2.84
CA ALA A 113 -2.76 6.80 -1.56
C ALA A 113 -1.37 6.67 -0.91
N PHE A 114 -0.34 6.34 -1.70
CA PHE A 114 1.04 6.28 -1.24
C PHE A 114 1.54 7.63 -0.74
N ASN A 115 1.29 8.70 -1.50
CA ASN A 115 1.69 10.06 -1.12
C ASN A 115 1.01 10.50 0.20
N GLN A 116 -0.28 10.18 0.37
CA GLN A 116 -0.99 10.45 1.63
C GLN A 116 -0.36 9.70 2.81
N GLU A 117 0.00 8.44 2.64
CA GLU A 117 0.66 7.65 3.66
C GLU A 117 2.05 8.24 4.00
N CYS A 118 2.83 8.64 3.00
CA CYS A 118 4.10 9.32 3.19
C CYS A 118 3.97 10.65 3.96
N ASP A 119 2.96 11.46 3.64
CA ASP A 119 2.69 12.72 4.34
C ASP A 119 2.36 12.49 5.83
N LEU A 120 1.53 11.47 6.13
CA LEU A 120 1.21 11.10 7.50
C LEU A 120 2.44 10.62 8.30
N LEU A 121 3.27 9.79 7.68
CA LEU A 121 4.51 9.30 8.32
C LEU A 121 5.48 10.44 8.57
N THR A 122 5.64 11.36 7.63
CA THR A 122 6.49 12.54 7.77
C THR A 122 6.00 13.45 8.90
N GLU A 123 4.68 13.67 9.01
CA GLU A 123 4.09 14.46 10.09
C GLU A 123 4.31 13.79 11.44
N GLN A 124 4.16 12.48 11.55
CA GLN A 124 4.44 11.74 12.78
C GLN A 124 5.91 11.86 13.19
N GLU A 125 6.84 11.75 12.25
CA GLU A 125 8.26 11.89 12.53
C GLU A 125 8.60 13.30 12.99
N MET A 126 8.04 14.34 12.39
CA MET A 126 8.22 15.71 12.84
C MET A 126 7.72 15.91 14.27
N ARG A 127 6.53 15.39 14.61
CA ARG A 127 6.00 15.46 15.98
C ARG A 127 6.91 14.76 16.99
N LEU A 128 7.43 13.57 16.63
CA LEU A 128 8.37 12.85 17.51
C LEU A 128 9.67 13.63 17.72
N ARG A 129 10.19 14.29 16.70
CA ARG A 129 11.38 15.16 16.81
C ARG A 129 11.11 16.38 17.68
N GLU A 130 9.94 17.01 17.55
CA GLU A 130 9.53 18.13 18.40
C GLU A 130 9.44 17.71 19.86
N LEU A 131 8.82 16.56 20.16
CA LEU A 131 8.75 16.02 21.52
C LEU A 131 10.14 15.74 22.10
N ALA A 132 11.01 15.09 21.33
CA ALA A 132 12.38 14.81 21.76
C ALA A 132 13.19 16.10 22.01
N SER A 133 13.01 17.12 21.18
CA SER A 133 13.67 18.42 21.39
C SER A 133 13.13 19.16 22.61
N ALA A 134 11.83 19.07 22.87
CA ALA A 134 11.21 19.65 24.07
C ALA A 134 11.69 18.95 25.34
N GLU A 135 11.80 17.63 25.34
CA GLU A 135 12.35 16.84 26.44
C GLU A 135 13.81 17.22 26.72
N GLN A 136 14.64 17.34 25.68
CA GLN A 136 16.04 17.73 25.81
C GLN A 136 16.19 19.18 26.37
N MET A 137 15.31 20.11 25.94
CA MET A 137 15.29 21.48 26.51
C MET A 137 14.88 21.46 27.98
N HIS A 138 13.87 20.66 28.34
CA HIS A 138 13.42 20.51 29.72
C HIS A 138 14.56 20.00 30.61
N ASP A 139 15.23 18.95 30.20
CA ASP A 139 16.35 18.37 30.95
C ASP A 139 17.50 19.34 31.11
N SER A 140 17.84 20.08 30.05
CA SER A 140 18.85 21.16 30.11
C SER A 140 18.46 22.27 31.11
N MET A 141 17.18 22.67 31.14
CA MET A 141 16.67 23.65 32.05
C MET A 141 16.73 23.18 33.51
N VAL A 142 16.34 21.91 33.76
CA VAL A 142 16.41 21.29 35.08
C VAL A 142 17.83 21.26 35.58
N VAL A 143 18.80 20.85 34.78
CA VAL A 143 20.22 20.83 35.12
C VAL A 143 20.73 22.26 35.44
N HIS A 144 20.37 23.25 34.62
CA HIS A 144 20.76 24.65 34.84
C HIS A 144 20.16 25.21 36.12
N LEU A 145 18.90 24.91 36.43
CA LEU A 145 18.26 25.33 37.70
C LEU A 145 18.91 24.67 38.90
N GLN A 146 19.25 23.39 38.85
CA GLN A 146 19.97 22.71 39.93
C GLN A 146 21.35 23.30 40.20
N GLN A 147 22.05 23.73 39.14
CA GLN A 147 23.36 24.39 39.30
C GLN A 147 23.26 25.83 39.83
N SER A 148 22.16 26.50 39.55
CA SER A 148 21.97 27.93 39.96
C SER A 148 21.35 28.11 41.35
N LEU A 149 20.73 27.05 41.89
CA LEU A 149 20.14 27.11 43.24
C LEU A 149 21.23 27.04 44.31
N PRO A 150 21.25 27.96 45.30
CA PRO A 150 22.19 27.89 46.44
C PRO A 150 21.92 26.59 47.20
N GLN A 151 23.01 26.01 47.70
CA GLN A 151 23.02 24.70 48.38
C GLN A 151 22.06 24.64 49.59
N GLU A 152 21.75 25.76 50.19
CA GLU A 152 20.79 25.89 51.28
C GLU A 152 19.32 25.71 50.84
N ALA A 153 18.98 25.95 49.59
CA ALA A 153 17.65 25.72 49.05
C ALA A 153 17.32 24.22 48.85
N MET A 154 18.34 23.37 48.81
CA MET A 154 18.17 21.91 48.76
C MET A 154 17.70 21.28 50.09
N LEU A 155 17.73 22.03 51.18
CA LEU A 155 17.28 21.57 52.51
C LEU A 155 15.78 21.77 52.76
N LEU A 156 15.04 22.28 51.80
CA LEU A 156 13.60 22.38 51.93
C LEU A 156 13.03 20.94 51.94
N PRO A 157 12.12 20.65 52.91
CA PRO A 157 11.51 19.33 52.96
C PRO A 157 10.81 19.01 51.63
N LYS A 158 11.14 17.88 51.04
CA LYS A 158 10.48 17.37 49.83
C LYS A 158 8.97 17.36 50.08
N ILE A 159 8.27 18.32 49.50
CA ILE A 159 6.81 18.35 49.54
C ILE A 159 6.38 17.20 48.65
N GLU A 160 6.06 16.07 49.29
CA GLU A 160 5.43 14.94 48.58
C GLU A 160 4.02 15.39 48.19
N ASN A 161 3.87 15.80 46.93
CA ASN A 161 2.56 16.07 46.38
C ASN A 161 1.82 14.72 46.27
N PRO A 162 0.78 14.47 47.08
CA PRO A 162 0.06 13.18 47.07
C PRO A 162 -0.64 12.91 45.74
N LEU A 163 -0.73 13.91 44.83
CA LEU A 163 -1.31 13.76 43.49
C LEU A 163 -0.29 13.27 42.48
N LEU A 164 1.00 13.27 42.78
CA LEU A 164 2.07 12.74 41.93
C LEU A 164 2.54 11.37 42.43
N ARG A 165 1.63 10.48 42.79
CA ARG A 165 2.00 9.05 42.95
C ARG A 165 2.50 8.56 41.59
N PRO A 166 3.73 8.07 41.48
CA PRO A 166 4.18 7.39 40.29
C PRO A 166 3.22 6.25 40.01
N LEU A 167 2.61 6.22 38.85
CA LEU A 167 1.86 5.10 38.36
C LEU A 167 2.75 3.86 38.51
N HIS A 168 2.21 2.82 39.14
CA HIS A 168 2.94 1.59 39.46
C HIS A 168 3.64 1.07 38.20
N PRO A 169 4.95 0.73 38.23
CA PRO A 169 5.71 0.33 37.05
C PRO A 169 5.18 -0.95 36.40
N ASP A 170 4.26 -1.65 37.04
CA ASP A 170 3.71 -2.92 36.54
C ASP A 170 2.57 -2.77 35.50
N THR A 171 2.06 -1.53 35.24
CA THR A 171 0.97 -1.33 34.27
C THR A 171 1.43 -0.97 32.86
N CYS A 172 2.74 -0.75 32.64
CA CYS A 172 3.29 -0.47 31.31
C CYS A 172 4.35 -1.52 30.92
N ARG A 173 3.99 -2.80 30.98
CA ARG A 173 4.77 -3.82 30.29
C ARG A 173 4.33 -3.84 28.84
N VAL A 174 4.81 -2.89 28.07
CA VAL A 174 4.80 -2.97 26.61
C VAL A 174 5.91 -3.94 26.26
N ASP A 175 5.54 -5.09 25.71
CA ASP A 175 6.48 -6.06 25.17
C ASP A 175 7.34 -5.38 24.09
N THR A 176 8.57 -5.08 24.45
CA THR A 176 9.56 -4.35 23.61
C THR A 176 10.13 -5.22 22.48
N THR A 177 9.78 -6.49 22.40
CA THR A 177 10.27 -7.42 21.36
C THR A 177 9.60 -7.28 20.01
N SER A 178 8.41 -6.66 19.94
CA SER A 178 7.69 -6.45 18.66
C SER A 178 7.97 -5.11 18.00
N LYS A 179 8.61 -4.16 18.69
CA LYS A 179 8.82 -2.78 18.18
C LYS A 179 10.09 -2.59 17.35
N GLN A 180 11.03 -3.52 17.41
CA GLN A 180 12.34 -3.32 16.76
C GLN A 180 12.26 -3.59 15.25
N ASP A 181 11.42 -4.55 14.83
CA ASP A 181 11.24 -4.89 13.40
C ASP A 181 10.39 -3.83 12.66
N THR A 182 9.38 -3.26 13.33
CA THR A 182 8.53 -2.22 12.74
C THR A 182 9.22 -0.87 12.57
N LEU A 183 10.18 -0.53 13.45
CA LEU A 183 10.94 0.73 13.34
C LEU A 183 11.94 0.72 12.18
N THR A 184 12.50 -0.44 11.84
CA THR A 184 13.41 -0.61 10.69
C THR A 184 12.66 -0.54 9.36
N GLU A 185 11.48 -1.14 9.25
CA GLU A 185 10.62 -1.04 8.07
C GLU A 185 10.09 0.39 7.87
N GLN A 186 9.62 1.04 8.94
CA GLN A 186 9.15 2.42 8.85
C GLN A 186 10.27 3.40 8.47
N SER A 187 11.49 3.22 8.98
CA SER A 187 12.61 4.08 8.62
C SER A 187 13.06 3.90 7.17
N PHE A 188 12.94 2.70 6.62
CA PHE A 188 13.21 2.45 5.21
C PHE A 188 12.12 3.09 4.32
N PHE A 189 10.86 2.98 4.71
CA PHE A 189 9.72 3.54 3.99
C PHE A 189 9.77 5.08 3.96
N ILE A 190 10.10 5.72 5.10
CA ILE A 190 10.25 7.18 5.20
C ILE A 190 11.41 7.67 4.34
N ARG A 191 12.54 6.96 4.28
CA ARG A 191 13.66 7.29 3.38
C ARG A 191 13.26 7.24 1.92
N SER A 192 12.47 6.23 1.53
CA SER A 192 11.94 6.11 0.16
C SER A 192 10.98 7.25 -0.16
N CYS A 193 10.11 7.65 0.77
CA CYS A 193 9.21 8.79 0.62
C CYS A 193 9.95 10.13 0.43
N VAL A 194 11.05 10.33 1.16
CA VAL A 194 11.84 11.57 1.08
C VAL A 194 12.63 11.65 -0.23
N LEU A 195 13.18 10.53 -0.70
CA LEU A 195 13.95 10.48 -1.95
C LEU A 195 13.06 10.76 -3.17
N LEU A 196 11.84 10.20 -3.21
CA LEU A 196 10.89 10.40 -4.32
C LEU A 196 10.34 11.84 -4.40
N ARG A 197 10.47 12.64 -3.34
CA ARG A 197 9.98 14.03 -3.29
C ARG A 197 11.06 15.07 -3.65
N SER A 198 12.31 14.67 -3.81
CA SER A 198 13.45 15.56 -4.10
C SER A 198 13.75 15.74 -5.59
N GLU A 199 12.98 15.13 -6.48
CA GLU A 199 12.99 15.34 -7.93
C GLU A 199 11.76 16.15 -8.39
#